data_10628dc4bbeec39e2ad52666c3abef3a
#
_entry.id   10628dc4bbeec39e2ad52666c3abef3a
#
_cell.length_a   1.000
_cell.length_b   1.000
_cell.length_c   1.000
_cell.angle_alpha   90.00
_cell.angle_beta   90.00
_cell.angle_gamma   90.00
#
_symmetry.space_group_name_H-M   'P 1'
#
loop_
_entity.id
_entity.type
_entity.pdbx_description
1 polymer ?
#
loop_
_entity_poly.entity_id
_entity_poly.type
_entity_poly.pdbx_seq_one_letter_code
_entity_poly.pdbx_strand_id
1 'polypeptide(L)'
;DHRDLHSFPTRRSSDLMEEVFDAVLLGDTVLLMDGDDFALQASTKHFPTRGVNQAETEVVVQGPKDAFTELMSVNVVLTRRRIRDTRLKVKRKKVGRRSKTDVALLYMEDLVRPELLQKIETQVDRLDLDHLPDSGYAEQLLEKRQYSPFPQLQMTERPDKTSSALLEGRVALLPDNTPYAILLPATLNTFFQAAEDYYDRWEIMSFIRLIRFVAAFLTVTLPGLYIAFAVYHPELLPTALALKVAATRETIPFSVIGEVL
;
A
#
# COMPACT_ATOMS: atom_id res chain seq x y z
N ASP A 1 15.60 -0.68 27.19
CA ASP A 1 14.13 -0.81 27.24
C ASP A 1 13.56 0.57 27.58
N HIS A 2 13.64 1.49 26.60
CA HIS A 2 12.99 2.79 26.75
C HIS A 2 11.53 2.62 26.38
N ARG A 3 10.69 2.38 27.39
CA ARG A 3 9.24 2.55 27.27
C ARG A 3 9.01 4.03 26.99
N ASP A 4 8.38 4.32 25.87
CA ASP A 4 8.07 5.70 25.48
C ASP A 4 7.12 6.31 26.51
N LEU A 5 7.68 7.08 27.42
CA LEU A 5 6.93 7.92 28.36
C LEU A 5 6.61 9.21 27.64
N HIS A 6 5.35 9.42 27.30
CA HIS A 6 4.86 10.68 26.77
C HIS A 6 4.23 11.48 27.90
N SER A 7 4.70 12.71 28.09
CA SER A 7 4.04 13.69 28.98
C SER A 7 3.12 14.57 28.15
N PHE A 8 1.87 14.71 28.56
CA PHE A 8 0.95 15.65 27.96
C PHE A 8 1.32 17.09 28.39
N PRO A 9 1.47 18.04 27.46
CA PRO A 9 1.67 19.44 27.81
C PRO A 9 0.40 20.02 28.47
N THR A 10 0.59 21.01 29.33
CA THR A 10 -0.46 21.76 30.03
C THR A 10 -1.51 22.28 29.05
N ARG A 11 -2.65 21.59 28.94
CA ARG A 11 -3.88 22.05 28.27
C ARG A 11 -4.99 22.20 29.29
N ARG A 12 -6.11 22.82 28.90
CA ARG A 12 -7.30 22.95 29.78
C ARG A 12 -7.69 21.59 30.33
N SER A 13 -8.11 21.54 31.60
CA SER A 13 -8.41 20.30 32.32
C SER A 13 -9.44 19.36 31.61
N SER A 14 -10.34 19.92 30.82
CA SER A 14 -11.31 19.14 30.00
C SER A 14 -10.65 18.38 28.87
N ASP A 15 -9.69 19.00 28.18
CA ASP A 15 -9.00 18.40 27.04
C ASP A 15 -8.06 17.30 27.52
N LEU A 16 -7.43 17.50 28.68
CA LEU A 16 -6.57 16.50 29.32
C LEU A 16 -7.33 15.23 29.70
N MET A 17 -8.53 15.38 30.25
CA MET A 17 -9.35 14.22 30.65
C MET A 17 -9.83 13.41 29.44
N GLU A 18 -10.16 14.04 28.33
CA GLU A 18 -10.52 13.33 27.10
C GLU A 18 -9.33 12.53 26.55
N GLU A 19 -8.13 13.12 26.53
CA GLU A 19 -6.89 12.44 26.14
C GLU A 19 -6.57 11.26 27.08
N VAL A 20 -6.81 11.41 28.41
CA VAL A 20 -6.64 10.33 29.40
C VAL A 20 -7.61 9.18 29.14
N PHE A 21 -8.90 9.48 28.91
CA PHE A 21 -9.87 8.44 28.55
C PHE A 21 -9.51 7.71 27.27
N ASP A 22 -9.11 8.45 26.24
CA ASP A 22 -8.67 7.83 24.97
C ASP A 22 -7.46 6.92 25.18
N ALA A 23 -6.47 7.31 25.97
CA ALA A 23 -5.30 6.50 26.28
C ALA A 23 -5.67 5.22 27.03
N VAL A 24 -6.52 5.33 28.05
CA VAL A 24 -6.99 4.17 28.85
C VAL A 24 -7.81 3.21 27.97
N LEU A 25 -8.73 3.72 27.15
CA LEU A 25 -9.52 2.91 26.22
C LEU A 25 -8.66 2.21 25.17
N LEU A 26 -7.50 2.78 24.81
CA LEU A 26 -6.51 2.16 23.95
C LEU A 26 -5.62 1.13 24.67
N GLY A 27 -5.78 0.95 25.98
CA GLY A 27 -5.02 -0.01 26.78
C GLY A 27 -3.67 0.52 27.30
N ASP A 28 -3.46 1.83 27.32
CA ASP A 28 -2.30 2.45 27.95
C ASP A 28 -2.54 2.65 29.45
N THR A 29 -1.46 2.66 30.22
CA THR A 29 -1.51 3.04 31.63
C THR A 29 -1.28 4.53 31.77
N VAL A 30 -2.17 5.23 32.47
CA VAL A 30 -2.03 6.65 32.78
C VAL A 30 -1.83 6.84 34.28
N LEU A 31 -0.78 7.56 34.66
CA LEU A 31 -0.48 7.95 36.03
C LEU A 31 -0.87 9.42 36.23
N LEU A 32 -1.80 9.64 37.12
CA LEU A 32 -2.21 10.95 37.58
C LEU A 32 -1.57 11.21 38.95
N MET A 33 -0.90 12.33 39.12
CA MET A 33 -0.30 12.74 40.39
C MET A 33 -1.06 13.93 40.95
N ASP A 34 -1.37 13.86 42.22
CA ASP A 34 -2.07 14.96 42.93
C ASP A 34 -1.16 16.18 43.04
N GLY A 35 -1.66 17.34 42.60
CA GLY A 35 -0.90 18.58 42.61
C GLY A 35 -0.15 18.92 41.33
N ASP A 36 -0.13 18.04 40.34
CA ASP A 36 0.49 18.27 39.04
C ASP A 36 -0.55 18.51 37.94
N ASP A 37 -0.23 19.43 37.01
CA ASP A 37 -1.08 19.79 35.88
C ASP A 37 -0.83 18.87 34.63
N PHE A 38 -0.14 17.74 34.81
CA PHE A 38 0.18 16.81 33.74
C PHE A 38 -0.12 15.34 34.12
N ALA A 39 -0.38 14.54 33.11
CA ALA A 39 -0.52 13.09 33.24
C ALA A 39 0.63 12.38 32.51
N LEU A 40 1.14 11.29 33.09
CA LEU A 40 2.15 10.45 32.47
C LEU A 40 1.46 9.26 31.81
N GLN A 41 1.59 9.16 30.48
CA GLN A 41 1.11 7.99 29.72
C GLN A 41 2.27 7.01 29.49
N ALA A 42 2.07 5.77 29.89
CA ALA A 42 2.98 4.66 29.59
C ALA A 42 2.29 3.70 28.63
N SER A 43 2.90 3.42 27.50
CA SER A 43 2.38 2.41 26.57
C SER A 43 2.61 1.01 27.17
N THR A 44 1.55 0.43 27.73
CA THR A 44 1.55 -0.90 28.34
C THR A 44 0.71 -1.90 27.56
N LYS A 45 0.30 -1.52 26.35
CA LYS A 45 -0.53 -2.34 25.47
C LYS A 45 0.12 -3.72 25.26
N HIS A 46 -0.58 -4.76 25.65
CA HIS A 46 -0.20 -6.13 25.35
C HIS A 46 -1.40 -6.83 24.73
N PHE A 47 -1.53 -6.67 23.42
CA PHE A 47 -2.54 -7.42 22.70
C PHE A 47 -1.95 -8.78 22.29
N PRO A 48 -2.72 -9.89 22.40
CA PRO A 48 -2.32 -11.14 21.80
C PRO A 48 -2.20 -10.94 20.29
N THR A 49 -0.97 -10.92 19.80
CA THR A 49 -0.70 -10.71 18.39
C THR A 49 -0.19 -12.00 17.76
N ARG A 50 -0.57 -12.20 16.53
CA ARG A 50 0.12 -13.12 15.65
C ARG A 50 1.57 -12.65 15.52
N GLY A 51 2.54 -13.53 15.78
CA GLY A 51 3.95 -13.22 15.57
C GLY A 51 4.21 -12.78 14.11
N VAL A 52 5.41 -12.24 13.85
CA VAL A 52 5.83 -11.91 12.47
C VAL A 52 5.82 -13.19 11.65
N ASN A 53 4.87 -13.30 10.74
CA ASN A 53 4.68 -14.45 9.85
C ASN A 53 5.31 -14.20 8.49
N GLN A 54 5.25 -15.22 7.64
CA GLN A 54 5.61 -15.07 6.24
C GLN A 54 4.49 -14.36 5.47
N ALA A 55 4.87 -13.67 4.39
CA ALA A 55 3.94 -13.06 3.45
C ALA A 55 3.06 -14.15 2.79
N GLU A 56 1.75 -13.93 2.79
CA GLU A 56 0.77 -14.88 2.26
C GLU A 56 0.37 -14.50 0.81
N THR A 57 0.26 -13.20 0.53
CA THR A 57 -0.18 -12.69 -0.78
C THR A 57 0.98 -12.41 -1.72
N GLU A 58 2.15 -12.05 -1.18
CA GLU A 58 3.37 -11.75 -1.94
C GLU A 58 4.48 -12.77 -1.61
N VAL A 59 4.22 -14.05 -1.87
CA VAL A 59 5.17 -15.15 -1.63
C VAL A 59 6.38 -15.02 -2.55
N VAL A 60 7.58 -15.16 -1.98
CA VAL A 60 8.84 -15.17 -2.72
C VAL A 60 9.61 -16.46 -2.44
N VAL A 61 10.28 -16.98 -3.49
CA VAL A 61 11.14 -18.16 -3.38
C VAL A 61 12.44 -17.78 -2.66
N GLN A 62 13.05 -16.67 -3.06
CA GLN A 62 14.27 -16.12 -2.47
C GLN A 62 14.00 -14.74 -1.89
N GLY A 63 14.67 -14.40 -0.80
CA GLY A 63 14.56 -13.12 -0.12
C GLY A 63 13.90 -13.17 1.24
N PRO A 64 13.70 -12.03 1.89
CA PRO A 64 13.03 -11.94 3.18
C PRO A 64 11.59 -12.43 3.09
N LYS A 65 11.17 -13.20 4.08
CA LYS A 65 9.82 -13.77 4.15
C LYS A 65 8.93 -13.10 5.19
N ASP A 66 9.50 -12.18 6.00
CA ASP A 66 8.76 -11.47 7.03
C ASP A 66 7.70 -10.55 6.41
N ALA A 67 6.50 -10.59 7.00
CA ALA A 67 5.37 -9.77 6.65
C ALA A 67 5.00 -8.81 7.79
N PHE A 68 4.24 -7.78 7.47
CA PHE A 68 3.60 -6.91 8.44
C PHE A 68 2.56 -7.65 9.28
N THR A 69 2.30 -7.12 10.46
CA THR A 69 1.30 -7.60 11.40
C THR A 69 0.14 -6.61 11.48
N GLU A 70 -0.88 -6.95 12.24
CA GLU A 70 -2.02 -6.06 12.49
C GLU A 70 -1.65 -4.85 13.37
N LEU A 71 -0.50 -4.91 14.09
CA LEU A 71 -0.04 -3.80 14.93
C LEU A 71 0.84 -2.81 14.17
N MET A 72 0.34 -1.60 13.99
CA MET A 72 1.08 -0.49 13.37
C MET A 72 2.46 -0.26 14.02
N SER A 73 2.56 -0.34 15.35
CA SER A 73 3.82 -0.11 16.07
C SER A 73 4.90 -1.13 15.71
N VAL A 74 4.53 -2.41 15.57
CA VAL A 74 5.43 -3.49 15.12
C VAL A 74 5.86 -3.22 13.67
N ASN A 75 4.92 -2.82 12.81
CA ASN A 75 5.19 -2.54 11.39
C ASN A 75 6.15 -1.38 11.20
N VAL A 76 6.04 -0.33 12.02
CA VAL A 76 7.01 0.78 12.06
C VAL A 76 8.39 0.28 12.46
N VAL A 77 8.49 -0.59 13.47
CA VAL A 77 9.78 -1.18 13.91
C VAL A 77 10.38 -2.06 12.82
N LEU A 78 9.58 -2.90 12.14
CA LEU A 78 10.05 -3.73 11.03
C LEU A 78 10.63 -2.88 9.88
N THR A 79 9.99 -1.76 9.58
CA THR A 79 10.48 -0.81 8.58
C THR A 79 11.76 -0.12 9.05
N ARG A 80 11.82 0.37 10.29
CA ARG A 80 13.00 1.00 10.88
C ARG A 80 14.19 0.05 11.02
N ARG A 81 13.96 -1.23 11.22
CA ARG A 81 15.02 -2.24 11.25
C ARG A 81 15.77 -2.31 9.91
N ARG A 82 15.08 -2.03 8.80
CA ARG A 82 15.65 -2.04 7.45
C ARG A 82 16.28 -0.68 7.07
N ILE A 83 15.62 0.41 7.46
CA ILE A 83 16.11 1.78 7.24
C ILE A 83 16.56 2.36 8.58
N ARG A 84 17.86 2.25 8.87
CA ARG A 84 18.48 2.73 10.11
C ARG A 84 18.98 4.17 9.96
N ASP A 85 18.11 5.04 9.42
CA ASP A 85 18.43 6.44 9.16
C ASP A 85 17.51 7.34 9.97
N THR A 86 18.06 8.38 10.59
CA THR A 86 17.31 9.38 11.39
C THR A 86 16.40 10.26 10.53
N ARG A 87 16.65 10.30 9.21
CA ARG A 87 15.81 11.00 8.23
C ARG A 87 14.52 10.26 7.89
N LEU A 88 14.39 8.99 8.30
CA LEU A 88 13.11 8.31 8.24
C LEU A 88 12.18 8.91 9.30
N LYS A 89 11.21 9.70 8.86
CA LYS A 89 10.20 10.32 9.72
C LYS A 89 8.95 9.45 9.78
N VAL A 90 8.35 9.46 10.96
CA VAL A 90 7.09 8.77 11.24
C VAL A 90 6.15 9.78 11.86
N LYS A 91 5.11 10.17 11.12
CA LYS A 91 4.03 11.00 11.63
C LYS A 91 2.83 10.14 11.95
N ARG A 92 2.33 10.21 13.17
CA ARG A 92 1.10 9.50 13.58
C ARG A 92 -0.10 10.42 13.42
N LYS A 93 -1.18 9.88 12.88
CA LYS A 93 -2.47 10.56 12.75
C LYS A 93 -3.57 9.60 13.20
N LYS A 94 -4.67 10.13 13.70
CA LYS A 94 -5.88 9.36 14.03
C LYS A 94 -6.92 9.59 12.94
N VAL A 95 -7.47 8.51 12.42
CA VAL A 95 -8.49 8.52 11.37
C VAL A 95 -9.76 7.85 11.90
N GLY A 96 -10.91 8.42 11.58
CA GLY A 96 -12.21 7.96 12.07
C GLY A 96 -12.67 8.72 13.32
N ARG A 97 -13.90 9.21 13.28
CA ARG A 97 -14.50 9.99 14.39
C ARG A 97 -14.69 9.13 15.64
N ARG A 98 -15.11 7.88 15.44
CA ARG A 98 -15.42 6.93 16.53
C ARG A 98 -14.31 5.92 16.77
N SER A 99 -13.73 5.35 15.69
CA SER A 99 -12.67 4.35 15.83
C SER A 99 -11.36 4.95 16.28
N LYS A 100 -11.08 6.22 15.93
CA LYS A 100 -9.82 6.91 16.21
C LYS A 100 -8.61 6.02 15.88
N THR A 101 -8.69 5.30 14.74
CA THR A 101 -7.68 4.33 14.30
C THR A 101 -6.35 5.05 14.07
N ASP A 102 -5.29 4.56 14.68
CA ASP A 102 -3.95 5.11 14.49
C ASP A 102 -3.43 4.77 13.08
N VAL A 103 -2.87 5.76 12.41
CA VAL A 103 -2.25 5.62 11.08
C VAL A 103 -0.87 6.26 11.12
N ALA A 104 0.17 5.50 10.81
CA ALA A 104 1.52 6.02 10.69
C ALA A 104 1.81 6.39 9.23
N LEU A 105 2.25 7.62 9.01
CA LEU A 105 2.77 8.13 7.74
C LEU A 105 4.30 8.08 7.79
N LEU A 106 4.91 7.26 6.95
CA LEU A 106 6.35 7.10 6.87
C LEU A 106 6.90 7.73 5.58
N TYR A 107 8.00 8.44 5.68
CA TYR A 107 8.68 9.04 4.53
C TYR A 107 10.14 9.36 4.86
N MET A 108 10.99 9.42 3.82
CA MET A 108 12.37 9.92 3.94
C MET A 108 12.38 11.43 3.74
N GLU A 109 12.86 12.17 4.74
CA GLU A 109 12.81 13.64 4.76
C GLU A 109 13.58 14.30 3.61
N ASP A 110 14.68 13.68 3.19
CA ASP A 110 15.56 14.16 2.12
C ASP A 110 15.16 13.70 0.71
N LEU A 111 14.32 12.66 0.58
CA LEU A 111 13.94 12.08 -0.70
C LEU A 111 12.51 12.40 -1.11
N VAL A 112 11.62 12.58 -0.14
CA VAL A 112 10.21 12.87 -0.43
C VAL A 112 10.04 14.26 -1.03
N ARG A 113 9.22 14.37 -2.06
CA ARG A 113 8.82 15.67 -2.60
C ARG A 113 7.87 16.36 -1.61
N PRO A 114 8.17 17.60 -1.15
CA PRO A 114 7.34 18.28 -0.16
C PRO A 114 5.88 18.45 -0.59
N GLU A 115 5.67 18.73 -1.87
CA GLU A 115 4.32 18.86 -2.46
C GLU A 115 3.52 17.56 -2.38
N LEU A 116 4.20 16.41 -2.59
CA LEU A 116 3.58 15.09 -2.48
C LEU A 116 3.17 14.81 -1.03
N LEU A 117 4.09 15.05 -0.10
CA LEU A 117 3.84 14.84 1.33
C LEU A 117 2.66 15.67 1.81
N GLN A 118 2.67 16.99 1.53
CA GLN A 118 1.58 17.90 1.92
C GLN A 118 0.23 17.45 1.34
N LYS A 119 0.24 16.99 0.09
CA LYS A 119 -0.95 16.49 -0.58
C LYS A 119 -1.52 15.25 0.09
N ILE A 120 -0.66 14.30 0.47
CA ILE A 120 -1.06 13.08 1.16
C ILE A 120 -1.56 13.41 2.57
N GLU A 121 -0.85 14.26 3.31
CA GLU A 121 -1.28 14.71 4.64
C GLU A 121 -2.67 15.35 4.60
N THR A 122 -2.90 16.23 3.61
CA THR A 122 -4.21 16.86 3.41
C THR A 122 -5.29 15.85 3.04
N GLN A 123 -4.96 14.82 2.26
CA GLN A 123 -5.92 13.78 1.90
C GLN A 123 -6.30 12.93 3.12
N VAL A 124 -5.32 12.53 3.94
CA VAL A 124 -5.56 11.77 5.18
C VAL A 124 -6.39 12.60 6.17
N ASP A 125 -6.11 13.91 6.30
CA ASP A 125 -6.86 14.80 7.20
C ASP A 125 -8.31 15.04 6.74
N ARG A 126 -8.59 14.86 5.44
CA ARG A 126 -9.93 14.99 4.87
C ARG A 126 -10.76 13.71 4.93
N LEU A 127 -10.19 12.62 5.41
CA LEU A 127 -10.94 11.37 5.58
C LEU A 127 -11.98 11.53 6.68
N ASP A 128 -13.20 11.90 6.27
CA ASP A 128 -14.35 12.07 7.17
C ASP A 128 -15.13 10.77 7.29
N LEU A 129 -14.71 9.93 8.23
CA LEU A 129 -15.22 8.60 8.47
C LEU A 129 -15.58 8.41 9.94
N ASP A 130 -16.58 7.62 10.24
CA ASP A 130 -16.83 7.18 11.61
C ASP A 130 -15.83 6.09 12.03
N HIS A 131 -15.47 5.20 11.10
CA HIS A 131 -14.62 4.04 11.33
C HIS A 131 -13.77 3.73 10.09
N LEU A 132 -12.49 3.43 10.31
CA LEU A 132 -11.57 2.90 9.29
C LEU A 132 -11.42 1.40 9.53
N PRO A 133 -12.14 0.53 8.78
CA PRO A 133 -12.15 -0.89 9.05
C PRO A 133 -10.87 -1.59 8.59
N ASP A 134 -10.31 -1.18 7.44
CA ASP A 134 -9.17 -1.84 6.80
C ASP A 134 -8.43 -0.91 5.85
N SER A 135 -7.23 -1.33 5.44
CA SER A 135 -6.39 -0.66 4.44
C SER A 135 -7.04 -0.57 3.07
N GLY A 136 -7.80 -1.57 2.63
CA GLY A 136 -8.52 -1.53 1.35
C GLY A 136 -9.57 -0.43 1.30
N TYR A 137 -10.22 -0.13 2.43
CA TYR A 137 -11.14 0.99 2.53
C TYR A 137 -10.41 2.34 2.49
N ALA A 138 -9.24 2.42 3.15
CA ALA A 138 -8.37 3.59 3.08
C ALA A 138 -7.87 3.83 1.65
N GLU A 139 -7.52 2.77 0.91
CA GLU A 139 -7.10 2.82 -0.49
C GLU A 139 -8.17 3.49 -1.35
N GLN A 140 -9.41 2.99 -1.32
CA GLN A 140 -10.52 3.53 -2.12
C GLN A 140 -10.78 5.02 -1.88
N LEU A 141 -10.63 5.48 -0.64
CA LEU A 141 -10.88 6.87 -0.25
C LEU A 141 -9.71 7.81 -0.57
N LEU A 142 -8.49 7.27 -0.57
CA LEU A 142 -7.29 8.02 -0.93
C LEU A 142 -7.11 8.13 -2.44
N GLU A 143 -7.76 7.26 -3.22
CA GLU A 143 -7.75 7.35 -4.67
C GLU A 143 -8.54 8.58 -5.17
N LYS A 144 -7.86 9.42 -5.98
CA LYS A 144 -8.48 10.62 -6.54
C LYS A 144 -9.43 10.35 -7.69
N ARG A 145 -9.13 9.29 -8.47
CA ARG A 145 -9.87 8.92 -9.67
C ARG A 145 -10.50 7.56 -9.46
N GLN A 146 -11.61 7.51 -8.78
CA GLN A 146 -12.36 6.27 -8.47
C GLN A 146 -12.78 5.48 -9.72
N TYR A 147 -12.91 6.14 -10.87
CA TYR A 147 -13.25 5.48 -12.14
C TYR A 147 -12.01 5.15 -13.01
N SER A 148 -10.79 5.32 -12.49
CA SER A 148 -9.60 4.92 -13.23
C SER A 148 -9.43 3.41 -13.18
N PRO A 149 -9.23 2.72 -14.31
CA PRO A 149 -8.91 1.30 -14.31
C PRO A 149 -7.51 1.01 -13.76
N PHE A 150 -6.68 2.06 -13.58
CA PHE A 150 -5.32 1.93 -13.05
C PHE A 150 -5.30 2.37 -11.59
N PRO A 151 -4.88 1.51 -10.66
CA PRO A 151 -4.74 1.87 -9.26
C PRO A 151 -3.67 2.96 -9.09
N GLN A 152 -3.93 3.90 -8.20
CA GLN A 152 -3.04 5.03 -7.91
C GLN A 152 -2.16 4.77 -6.69
N LEU A 153 -2.48 3.73 -5.97
CA LEU A 153 -1.84 3.27 -4.75
C LEU A 153 -1.37 1.83 -4.93
N GLN A 154 -0.45 1.40 -4.10
CA GLN A 154 0.04 0.03 -4.11
C GLN A 154 -0.01 -0.50 -2.69
N MET A 155 -0.70 -1.60 -2.48
CA MET A 155 -0.70 -2.31 -1.20
C MET A 155 0.41 -3.34 -1.16
N THR A 156 0.98 -3.56 0.01
CA THR A 156 1.97 -4.62 0.26
C THR A 156 1.96 -5.03 1.73
N GLU A 157 2.14 -6.31 1.97
CA GLU A 157 2.36 -6.86 3.31
C GLU A 157 3.86 -6.97 3.66
N ARG A 158 4.74 -6.54 2.75
CA ARG A 158 6.19 -6.76 2.84
C ARG A 158 6.95 -5.52 3.34
N PRO A 159 7.67 -5.63 4.47
CA PRO A 159 8.52 -4.55 4.97
C PRO A 159 9.70 -4.19 4.07
N ASP A 160 10.24 -5.15 3.29
CA ASP A 160 11.34 -4.92 2.35
C ASP A 160 10.90 -4.06 1.17
N LYS A 161 9.74 -4.37 0.58
CA LYS A 161 9.16 -3.58 -0.51
C LYS A 161 8.79 -2.16 -0.06
N THR A 162 8.25 -2.05 1.17
CA THR A 162 7.97 -0.74 1.77
C THR A 162 9.24 0.07 1.97
N SER A 163 10.31 -0.55 2.48
CA SER A 163 11.60 0.12 2.66
C SER A 163 12.21 0.60 1.35
N SER A 164 12.15 -0.23 0.30
CA SER A 164 12.62 0.15 -1.04
C SER A 164 11.84 1.34 -1.59
N ALA A 165 10.51 1.33 -1.47
CA ALA A 165 9.66 2.42 -1.91
C ALA A 165 9.96 3.74 -1.17
N LEU A 166 10.22 3.70 0.14
CA LEU A 166 10.61 4.86 0.93
C LEU A 166 11.95 5.46 0.46
N LEU A 167 12.93 4.60 0.12
CA LEU A 167 14.21 5.02 -0.43
C LEU A 167 14.11 5.58 -1.87
N GLU A 168 13.04 5.27 -2.58
CA GLU A 168 12.69 5.88 -3.87
C GLU A 168 11.97 7.25 -3.72
N GLY A 169 11.77 7.74 -2.47
CA GLY A 169 11.08 8.99 -2.18
C GLY A 169 9.56 8.89 -2.18
N ARG A 170 9.01 7.66 -2.12
CA ARG A 170 7.59 7.41 -1.93
C ARG A 170 7.21 7.56 -0.46
N VAL A 171 5.92 7.61 -0.21
CA VAL A 171 5.34 7.68 1.13
C VAL A 171 4.64 6.37 1.43
N ALA A 172 4.76 5.87 2.66
CA ALA A 172 4.04 4.70 3.13
C ALA A 172 3.05 5.08 4.24
N LEU A 173 1.82 4.58 4.14
CA LEU A 173 0.81 4.64 5.18
C LEU A 173 0.68 3.26 5.81
N LEU A 174 0.79 3.18 7.13
CA LEU A 174 0.58 1.98 7.92
C LEU A 174 -0.63 2.20 8.83
N PRO A 175 -1.82 1.78 8.44
CA PRO A 175 -2.98 1.78 9.33
C PRO A 175 -2.82 0.71 10.40
N ASP A 176 -3.38 0.95 11.57
CA ASP A 176 -3.50 -0.06 12.62
C ASP A 176 -4.60 -1.07 12.26
N ASN A 177 -4.56 -2.25 12.86
CA ASN A 177 -5.49 -3.37 12.65
C ASN A 177 -5.44 -4.03 11.26
N THR A 178 -4.38 -3.76 10.46
CA THR A 178 -4.21 -4.38 9.14
C THR A 178 -2.74 -4.69 8.87
N PRO A 179 -2.43 -5.85 8.24
CA PRO A 179 -1.06 -6.22 7.91
C PRO A 179 -0.57 -5.60 6.59
N TYR A 180 -1.22 -4.58 6.09
CA TYR A 180 -0.87 -3.96 4.81
C TYR A 180 -0.37 -2.54 4.95
N ALA A 181 0.70 -2.23 4.22
CA ALA A 181 1.16 -0.88 3.96
C ALA A 181 0.60 -0.37 2.63
N ILE A 182 0.18 0.89 2.60
CA ILE A 182 -0.26 1.58 1.39
C ILE A 182 0.88 2.48 0.93
N LEU A 183 1.41 2.23 -0.26
CA LEU A 183 2.51 2.98 -0.86
C LEU A 183 2.00 3.99 -1.86
N LEU A 184 2.41 5.25 -1.72
CA LEU A 184 1.99 6.38 -2.56
C LEU A 184 3.20 7.12 -3.15
N PRO A 185 3.13 7.55 -4.41
CA PRO A 185 2.16 7.15 -5.42
C PRO A 185 2.52 5.79 -6.03
N ALA A 186 1.54 5.09 -6.61
CA ALA A 186 1.83 3.99 -7.51
C ALA A 186 2.15 4.54 -8.92
N THR A 187 3.09 3.92 -9.58
CA THR A 187 3.45 4.22 -10.98
C THR A 187 3.26 2.98 -11.83
N LEU A 188 3.07 3.14 -13.13
CA LEU A 188 2.92 2.00 -14.04
C LEU A 188 4.09 1.01 -13.89
N ASN A 189 5.30 1.52 -13.70
CA ASN A 189 6.50 0.70 -13.52
C ASN A 189 6.41 -0.21 -12.28
N THR A 190 5.80 0.26 -11.19
CA THR A 190 5.70 -0.51 -9.94
C THR A 190 4.82 -1.75 -10.06
N PHE A 191 3.88 -1.77 -11.02
CA PHE A 191 3.06 -2.96 -11.29
C PHE A 191 3.80 -4.05 -12.06
N PHE A 192 4.88 -3.69 -12.77
CA PHE A 192 5.73 -4.64 -13.48
C PHE A 192 6.93 -5.10 -12.67
N GLN A 193 7.11 -4.58 -11.45
CA GLN A 193 8.17 -4.99 -10.54
C GLN A 193 7.65 -6.06 -9.58
N ALA A 194 8.29 -7.22 -9.59
CA ALA A 194 8.10 -8.23 -8.55
C ALA A 194 9.15 -8.05 -7.44
N ALA A 195 8.82 -8.49 -6.24
CA ALA A 195 9.77 -8.45 -5.11
C ALA A 195 11.04 -9.27 -5.39
N GLU A 196 10.89 -10.35 -6.13
CA GLU A 196 12.00 -11.25 -6.53
C GLU A 196 13.01 -10.58 -7.45
N ASP A 197 12.64 -9.54 -8.20
CA ASP A 197 13.53 -8.83 -9.13
C ASP A 197 14.77 -8.23 -8.44
N TYR A 198 14.76 -8.12 -7.12
CA TYR A 198 15.86 -7.55 -6.32
C TYR A 198 16.74 -8.60 -5.63
N TYR A 199 16.38 -9.88 -5.68
CA TYR A 199 17.03 -10.94 -4.93
C TYR A 199 17.80 -11.94 -5.80
N ASP A 200 17.59 -11.90 -7.11
CA ASP A 200 18.28 -12.74 -8.08
C ASP A 200 19.32 -11.95 -8.91
N ARG A 201 20.03 -12.65 -9.80
CA ARG A 201 21.03 -12.04 -10.67
C ARG A 201 20.40 -10.98 -11.57
N TRP A 202 21.00 -9.81 -11.59
CA TRP A 202 20.47 -8.64 -12.29
C TRP A 202 20.23 -8.86 -13.80
N GLU A 203 21.08 -9.70 -14.47
CA GLU A 203 20.95 -10.01 -15.89
C GLU A 203 19.65 -10.78 -16.16
N ILE A 204 19.37 -11.80 -15.33
CA ILE A 204 18.18 -12.67 -15.47
C ILE A 204 16.94 -11.84 -15.16
N MET A 205 16.98 -11.05 -14.07
CA MET A 205 15.83 -10.24 -13.67
C MET A 205 15.52 -9.11 -14.64
N SER A 206 16.56 -8.50 -15.24
CA SER A 206 16.38 -7.50 -16.30
C SER A 206 15.72 -8.11 -17.54
N PHE A 207 16.11 -9.32 -17.93
CA PHE A 207 15.49 -10.05 -19.03
C PHE A 207 14.04 -10.44 -18.75
N ILE A 208 13.75 -10.96 -17.55
CA ILE A 208 12.38 -11.29 -17.13
C ILE A 208 11.50 -10.03 -17.10
N ARG A 209 12.03 -8.91 -16.62
CA ARG A 209 11.32 -7.62 -16.64
C ARG A 209 11.01 -7.15 -18.06
N LEU A 210 11.97 -7.30 -18.97
CA LEU A 210 11.75 -7.00 -20.39
C LEU A 210 10.63 -7.88 -20.98
N ILE A 211 10.66 -9.21 -20.72
CA ILE A 211 9.60 -10.12 -21.17
C ILE A 211 8.24 -9.67 -20.62
N ARG A 212 8.17 -9.27 -19.36
CA ARG A 212 6.93 -8.78 -18.73
C ARG A 212 6.36 -7.54 -19.45
N PHE A 213 7.22 -6.58 -19.82
CA PHE A 213 6.81 -5.42 -20.61
C PHE A 213 6.35 -5.80 -22.02
N VAL A 214 7.08 -6.69 -22.69
CA VAL A 214 6.69 -7.19 -24.02
C VAL A 214 5.35 -7.94 -23.94
N ALA A 215 5.17 -8.79 -22.95
CA ALA A 215 3.92 -9.52 -22.74
C ALA A 215 2.73 -8.56 -22.52
N ALA A 216 2.91 -7.54 -21.67
CA ALA A 216 1.88 -6.54 -21.45
C ALA A 216 1.56 -5.74 -22.72
N PHE A 217 2.57 -5.34 -23.48
CA PHE A 217 2.38 -4.68 -24.78
C PHE A 217 1.60 -5.57 -25.75
N LEU A 218 1.98 -6.84 -25.87
CA LEU A 218 1.29 -7.80 -26.72
C LEU A 218 -0.16 -8.02 -26.27
N THR A 219 -0.40 -8.15 -24.97
CA THR A 219 -1.74 -8.35 -24.40
C THR A 219 -2.69 -7.22 -24.79
N VAL A 220 -2.21 -5.98 -24.80
CA VAL A 220 -3.01 -4.81 -25.22
C VAL A 220 -3.15 -4.71 -26.73
N THR A 221 -2.11 -5.10 -27.49
CA THR A 221 -2.05 -4.86 -28.94
C THR A 221 -2.69 -6.01 -29.73
N LEU A 222 -2.55 -7.26 -29.29
CA LEU A 222 -3.04 -8.43 -30.01
C LEU A 222 -4.54 -8.41 -30.34
N PRO A 223 -5.45 -8.02 -29.43
CA PRO A 223 -6.87 -7.93 -29.74
C PRO A 223 -7.14 -6.94 -30.90
N GLY A 224 -6.47 -5.78 -30.86
CA GLY A 224 -6.57 -4.78 -31.92
C GLY A 224 -6.01 -5.28 -33.26
N LEU A 225 -4.86 -5.96 -33.25
CA LEU A 225 -4.27 -6.57 -34.43
C LEU A 225 -5.17 -7.68 -35.00
N TYR A 226 -5.77 -8.48 -34.14
CA TYR A 226 -6.71 -9.51 -34.55
C TYR A 226 -7.91 -8.92 -35.30
N ILE A 227 -8.53 -7.86 -34.78
CA ILE A 227 -9.62 -7.15 -35.45
C ILE A 227 -9.12 -6.56 -36.78
N ALA A 228 -7.96 -5.93 -36.81
CA ALA A 228 -7.39 -5.33 -37.98
C ALA A 228 -7.23 -6.34 -39.13
N PHE A 229 -6.67 -7.53 -38.83
CA PHE A 229 -6.47 -8.56 -39.84
C PHE A 229 -7.75 -9.34 -40.16
N ALA A 230 -8.57 -9.64 -39.19
CA ALA A 230 -9.76 -10.47 -39.42
C ALA A 230 -10.91 -9.71 -40.10
N VAL A 231 -11.01 -8.39 -39.90
CA VAL A 231 -12.11 -7.57 -40.40
C VAL A 231 -11.69 -6.66 -41.56
N TYR A 232 -10.57 -5.96 -41.40
CA TYR A 232 -10.18 -4.92 -42.35
C TYR A 232 -9.22 -5.38 -43.44
N HIS A 233 -8.36 -6.39 -43.15
CA HIS A 233 -7.35 -6.87 -44.10
C HIS A 233 -7.28 -8.40 -44.13
N PRO A 234 -8.37 -9.11 -44.46
CA PRO A 234 -8.39 -10.57 -44.51
C PRO A 234 -7.42 -11.13 -45.57
N GLU A 235 -7.08 -10.36 -46.60
CA GLU A 235 -6.11 -10.74 -47.63
C GLU A 235 -4.68 -10.89 -47.13
N LEU A 236 -4.32 -10.33 -45.99
CA LEU A 236 -2.99 -10.48 -45.36
C LEU A 236 -2.84 -11.79 -44.60
N LEU A 237 -3.96 -12.45 -44.31
CA LEU A 237 -3.92 -13.75 -43.64
C LEU A 237 -3.59 -14.88 -44.64
N PRO A 238 -2.67 -15.81 -44.30
CA PRO A 238 -2.50 -17.02 -45.09
C PRO A 238 -3.84 -17.75 -45.24
N THR A 239 -4.16 -18.21 -46.43
CA THR A 239 -5.46 -18.83 -46.77
C THR A 239 -5.85 -19.95 -45.81
N ALA A 240 -4.88 -20.75 -45.35
CA ALA A 240 -5.10 -21.81 -44.37
C ALA A 240 -5.56 -21.28 -42.99
N LEU A 241 -5.06 -20.12 -42.57
CA LEU A 241 -5.46 -19.44 -41.33
C LEU A 241 -6.84 -18.77 -41.49
N ALA A 242 -7.08 -18.09 -42.62
CA ALA A 242 -8.36 -17.47 -42.93
C ALA A 242 -9.51 -18.44 -42.91
N LEU A 243 -9.31 -19.65 -43.53
CA LEU A 243 -10.29 -20.72 -43.51
C LEU A 243 -10.54 -21.30 -42.11
N LYS A 244 -9.50 -21.46 -41.28
CA LYS A 244 -9.67 -21.92 -39.90
C LYS A 244 -10.44 -20.85 -39.04
N VAL A 245 -10.12 -19.59 -39.20
CA VAL A 245 -10.85 -18.51 -38.53
C VAL A 245 -12.31 -18.46 -38.98
N ALA A 246 -12.58 -18.62 -40.27
CA ALA A 246 -13.95 -18.66 -40.79
C ALA A 246 -14.73 -19.86 -40.22
N ALA A 247 -14.12 -21.06 -40.23
CA ALA A 247 -14.76 -22.26 -39.73
C ALA A 247 -15.06 -22.25 -38.23
N THR A 248 -14.19 -21.65 -37.41
CA THR A 248 -14.45 -21.49 -35.95
C THR A 248 -15.53 -20.44 -35.66
N ARG A 249 -15.84 -19.57 -36.62
CA ARG A 249 -16.83 -18.50 -36.45
C ARG A 249 -18.24 -18.84 -36.89
N GLU A 250 -18.43 -19.87 -37.69
CA GLU A 250 -19.76 -20.32 -38.13
C GLU A 250 -20.73 -20.59 -36.97
N THR A 251 -20.19 -20.90 -35.79
CA THR A 251 -20.97 -21.24 -34.59
C THR A 251 -21.16 -20.06 -33.62
N ILE A 252 -20.52 -18.91 -33.86
CA ILE A 252 -20.56 -17.76 -32.94
C ILE A 252 -21.53 -16.69 -33.44
N PRO A 253 -22.59 -16.38 -32.67
CA PRO A 253 -23.64 -15.43 -33.10
C PRO A 253 -23.20 -13.94 -33.00
N PHE A 254 -22.02 -13.64 -32.49
CA PHE A 254 -21.55 -12.28 -32.30
C PHE A 254 -20.60 -11.81 -33.41
N SER A 255 -20.60 -10.50 -33.69
CA SER A 255 -19.60 -9.92 -34.60
C SER A 255 -18.19 -9.97 -33.99
N VAL A 256 -17.14 -9.96 -34.86
CA VAL A 256 -15.71 -9.95 -34.43
C VAL A 256 -15.42 -8.89 -33.37
N ILE A 257 -16.02 -7.70 -33.55
CA ILE A 257 -15.82 -6.57 -32.64
C ILE A 257 -16.51 -6.85 -31.29
N GLY A 258 -17.70 -7.47 -31.31
CA GLY A 258 -18.43 -7.79 -30.10
C GLY A 258 -17.88 -8.98 -29.29
N GLU A 259 -17.01 -9.78 -29.90
CA GLU A 259 -16.32 -10.90 -29.23
C GLU A 259 -15.05 -10.46 -28.51
N VAL A 260 -14.42 -9.38 -28.97
CA VAL A 260 -13.14 -8.90 -28.44
C VAL A 260 -13.31 -7.78 -27.42
N LEU A 261 -14.46 -7.08 -27.44
CA LEU A 261 -14.84 -6.07 -26.45
C LEU A 261 -15.59 -6.69 -25.25
#